data_9fb94e64ec81eae8d788ebda2eb080ba
#
_entry.id   9fb94e64ec81eae8d788ebda2eb080ba
#
_cell.length_a   1.000
_cell.length_b   1.000
_cell.length_c   1.000
_cell.angle_alpha   90.00
_cell.angle_beta   90.00
_cell.angle_gamma   90.00
#
_symmetry.space_group_name_H-M   'P 1'
#
loop_
_entity.id
_entity.type
_entity.pdbx_description
1 polymer ?
#
loop_
_entity_poly.entity_id
_entity_poly.type
_entity_poly.pdbx_seq_one_letter_code
_entity_poly.pdbx_strand_id
1 'polypeptide(L)'
;MAMMAFVSIVGSLSRQLGLAPWQAGMAVTVSGVLWMLMAPIWGRASDRLGRRAVMLTGFAGFFVSYCAMSGWLVAAMRVPMSVGLVFAGLVLTRGAIGGFYAAAPTASQALIADNLPPERRVAAMASLGAANGAGLVLGPALAAQLTHFGLEAP
;
A
#
# COMPACT_ATOMS: atom_id res chain seq x y z
N MET A 1 -3.41 -6.83 1.81
CA MET A 1 -4.77 -6.49 2.24
C MET A 1 -5.13 -5.03 1.98
N ALA A 2 -4.61 -4.06 2.70
CA ALA A 2 -5.00 -2.65 2.59
C ALA A 2 -4.91 -2.04 1.17
N MET A 3 -3.91 -2.44 0.38
CA MET A 3 -3.72 -1.92 -0.97
C MET A 3 -4.86 -2.32 -1.93
N MET A 4 -5.41 -3.53 -1.79
CA MET A 4 -6.53 -4.02 -2.61
C MET A 4 -7.88 -3.54 -2.09
N ALA A 5 -8.03 -3.33 -0.78
CA ALA A 5 -9.22 -2.71 -0.23
C ALA A 5 -9.45 -1.30 -0.82
N PHE A 6 -8.39 -0.52 -1.01
CA PHE A 6 -8.49 0.78 -1.67
C PHE A 6 -8.97 0.65 -3.13
N VAL A 7 -8.44 -0.32 -3.90
CA VAL A 7 -8.82 -0.50 -5.31
C VAL A 7 -10.30 -0.82 -5.46
N SER A 8 -10.91 -1.54 -4.49
CA SER A 8 -12.34 -1.84 -4.52
C SER A 8 -13.22 -0.62 -4.23
N ILE A 9 -12.71 0.37 -3.48
CA ILE A 9 -13.49 1.55 -3.05
C ILE A 9 -13.20 2.77 -3.94
N VAL A 10 -12.04 2.79 -4.65
CA VAL A 10 -11.60 3.96 -5.41
C VAL A 10 -12.61 4.42 -6.47
N GLY A 11 -13.37 3.50 -7.06
CA GLY A 11 -14.37 3.83 -8.07
C GLY A 11 -15.57 4.60 -7.52
N SER A 12 -16.09 4.28 -6.32
CA SER A 12 -17.15 5.01 -5.65
C SER A 12 -16.63 6.34 -5.09
N LEU A 13 -15.46 6.31 -4.48
CA LEU A 13 -14.82 7.49 -3.90
C LEU A 13 -14.49 8.56 -4.96
N SER A 14 -13.99 8.15 -6.13
CA SER A 14 -13.69 9.08 -7.23
C SER A 14 -14.92 9.81 -7.74
N ARG A 15 -16.07 9.13 -7.79
CA ARG A 15 -17.35 9.76 -8.16
C ARG A 15 -17.82 10.80 -7.14
N GLN A 16 -17.67 10.52 -5.85
CA GLN A 16 -18.04 11.45 -4.78
C GLN A 16 -17.14 12.69 -4.75
N LEU A 17 -15.83 12.52 -5.03
CA LEU A 17 -14.84 13.59 -5.02
C LEU A 17 -14.72 14.33 -6.37
N GLY A 18 -15.55 13.98 -7.37
CA GLY A 18 -15.50 14.60 -8.70
C GLY A 18 -14.22 14.28 -9.49
N LEU A 19 -13.51 13.21 -9.12
CA LEU A 19 -12.30 12.78 -9.80
C LEU A 19 -12.66 12.03 -11.09
N ALA A 20 -11.96 12.33 -12.17
CA ALA A 20 -12.07 11.57 -13.40
C ALA A 20 -11.49 10.15 -13.23
N PRO A 21 -11.99 9.13 -13.96
CA PRO A 21 -11.52 7.74 -13.83
C PRO A 21 -10.01 7.58 -14.04
N TRP A 22 -9.42 8.35 -14.94
CA TRP A 22 -7.97 8.31 -15.21
C TRP A 22 -7.13 8.81 -14.01
N GLN A 23 -7.64 9.76 -13.22
CA GLN A 23 -6.99 10.27 -12.02
C GLN A 23 -6.91 9.18 -10.94
N ALA A 24 -7.98 8.42 -10.75
CA ALA A 24 -7.98 7.27 -9.86
C ALA A 24 -6.97 6.19 -10.31
N GLY A 25 -6.95 5.87 -11.61
CA GLY A 25 -5.97 4.95 -12.19
C GLY A 25 -4.54 5.43 -12.02
N MET A 26 -4.28 6.72 -12.24
CA MET A 26 -2.95 7.32 -12.08
C MET A 26 -2.44 7.24 -10.64
N ALA A 27 -3.30 7.47 -9.64
CA ALA A 27 -2.92 7.32 -8.23
C ALA A 27 -2.49 5.89 -7.89
N VAL A 28 -3.13 4.87 -8.48
CA VAL A 28 -2.72 3.46 -8.32
C VAL A 28 -1.41 3.19 -9.04
N THR A 29 -1.25 3.70 -10.26
CA THR A 29 -0.04 3.53 -11.07
C THR A 29 1.18 4.14 -10.38
N VAL A 30 1.08 5.35 -9.85
CA VAL A 30 2.17 6.02 -9.11
C VAL A 30 2.61 5.18 -7.91
N SER A 31 1.68 4.58 -7.19
CA SER A 31 2.01 3.66 -6.09
C SER A 31 2.84 2.45 -6.56
N GLY A 32 2.47 1.85 -7.69
CA GLY A 32 3.21 0.73 -8.28
C GLY A 32 4.59 1.12 -8.79
N VAL A 33 4.69 2.26 -9.47
CA VAL A 33 5.98 2.79 -9.97
C VAL A 33 6.93 3.10 -8.82
N LEU A 34 6.46 3.77 -7.77
CA LEU A 34 7.30 4.05 -6.60
C LEU A 34 7.68 2.79 -5.83
N TRP A 35 6.79 1.79 -5.76
CA TRP A 35 7.16 0.48 -5.23
C TRP A 35 8.33 -0.15 -6.00
N MET A 36 8.28 -0.14 -7.33
CA MET A 36 9.32 -0.69 -8.18
C MET A 36 10.65 0.08 -8.04
N LEU A 37 10.60 1.42 -8.02
CA LEU A 37 11.79 2.26 -7.90
C LEU A 37 12.42 2.20 -6.51
N MET A 38 11.62 2.05 -5.47
CA MET A 38 12.10 2.00 -4.09
C MET A 38 12.62 0.62 -3.66
N ALA A 39 12.19 -0.46 -4.31
CA ALA A 39 12.63 -1.81 -3.97
C ALA A 39 14.17 -1.97 -3.95
N PRO A 40 14.95 -1.54 -4.97
CA PRO A 40 16.41 -1.63 -4.91
C PRO A 40 17.04 -0.69 -3.88
N ILE A 41 16.40 0.43 -3.55
CA ILE A 41 16.87 1.36 -2.51
C ILE A 41 16.72 0.71 -1.14
N TRP A 42 15.56 0.13 -0.86
CA TRP A 42 15.31 -0.62 0.37
C TRP A 42 16.18 -1.87 0.48
N GLY A 43 16.48 -2.55 -0.62
CA GLY A 43 17.42 -3.67 -0.65
C GLY A 43 18.78 -3.24 -0.12
N ARG A 44 19.38 -2.21 -0.71
CA ARG A 44 20.68 -1.65 -0.28
C ARG A 44 20.64 -1.10 1.15
N ALA A 45 19.56 -0.45 1.53
CA ALA A 45 19.37 0.02 2.90
C ALA A 45 19.34 -1.16 3.89
N SER A 46 18.66 -2.25 3.52
CA SER A 46 18.55 -3.46 4.31
C SER A 46 19.87 -4.18 4.52
N ASP A 47 20.77 -4.11 3.53
CA ASP A 47 22.13 -4.65 3.66
C ASP A 47 23.01 -3.84 4.62
N ARG A 48 22.80 -2.51 4.70
CA ARG A 48 23.58 -1.59 5.53
C ARG A 48 23.04 -1.40 6.94
N LEU A 49 21.73 -1.23 7.07
CA LEU A 49 21.06 -0.90 8.33
C LEU A 49 20.49 -2.13 9.06
N GLY A 50 20.54 -3.29 8.39
CA GLY A 50 19.99 -4.53 8.89
C GLY A 50 18.52 -4.76 8.52
N ARG A 51 18.16 -6.03 8.34
CA ARG A 51 16.82 -6.46 7.85
C ARG A 51 15.68 -5.97 8.74
N ARG A 52 15.86 -6.09 10.07
CA ARG A 52 14.85 -5.72 11.06
C ARG A 52 14.55 -4.21 11.04
N ALA A 53 15.58 -3.37 10.98
CA ALA A 53 15.40 -1.91 10.97
C ALA A 53 14.60 -1.47 9.74
N VAL A 54 14.94 -1.99 8.56
CA VAL A 54 14.23 -1.66 7.32
C VAL A 54 12.79 -2.17 7.32
N MET A 55 12.53 -3.37 7.85
CA MET A 55 11.16 -3.86 7.99
C MET A 55 10.32 -2.95 8.91
N LEU A 56 10.85 -2.56 10.06
CA LEU A 56 10.14 -1.69 11.01
C LEU A 56 9.89 -0.30 10.43
N THR A 57 10.88 0.31 9.79
CA THR A 57 10.71 1.62 9.13
C THR A 57 9.73 1.54 7.96
N GLY A 58 9.77 0.46 7.18
CA GLY A 58 8.81 0.21 6.11
C GLY A 58 7.38 0.09 6.62
N PHE A 59 7.14 -0.70 7.66
CA PHE A 59 5.81 -0.83 8.26
C PHE A 59 5.33 0.47 8.91
N ALA A 60 6.18 1.17 9.64
CA ALA A 60 5.83 2.45 10.25
C ALA A 60 5.49 3.50 9.18
N GLY A 61 6.33 3.65 8.14
CA GLY A 61 6.07 4.57 7.04
C GLY A 61 4.81 4.21 6.24
N PHE A 62 4.57 2.93 6.02
CA PHE A 62 3.34 2.43 5.41
C PHE A 62 2.09 2.78 6.23
N PHE A 63 2.13 2.54 7.54
CA PHE A 63 1.03 2.87 8.45
C PHE A 63 0.75 4.39 8.47
N VAL A 64 1.78 5.21 8.65
CA VAL A 64 1.66 6.68 8.64
C VAL A 64 1.10 7.18 7.31
N SER A 65 1.56 6.61 6.18
CA SER A 65 1.07 6.98 4.85
C SER A 65 -0.41 6.64 4.67
N TYR A 66 -0.88 5.50 5.21
CA TYR A 66 -2.31 5.16 5.20
C TYR A 66 -3.15 6.09 6.08
N CYS A 67 -2.67 6.42 7.27
CA CYS A 67 -3.33 7.40 8.13
C CYS A 67 -3.42 8.77 7.45
N ALA A 68 -2.33 9.21 6.81
CA ALA A 68 -2.30 10.47 6.07
C ALA A 68 -3.29 10.45 4.89
N MET A 69 -3.37 9.35 4.14
CA MET A 69 -4.32 9.20 3.05
C MET A 69 -5.76 9.23 3.56
N SER A 70 -6.07 8.50 4.63
CA SER A 70 -7.41 8.49 5.22
C SER A 70 -7.80 9.87 5.73
N GLY A 71 -6.90 10.55 6.46
CA GLY A 71 -7.13 11.93 6.93
C GLY A 71 -7.33 12.90 5.78
N TRP A 72 -6.56 12.77 4.70
CA TRP A 72 -6.70 13.59 3.50
C TRP A 72 -8.07 13.40 2.83
N LEU A 73 -8.53 12.16 2.68
CA LEU A 73 -9.81 11.86 2.07
C LEU A 73 -10.98 12.37 2.94
N VAL A 74 -10.91 12.20 4.25
CA VAL A 74 -11.90 12.75 5.19
C VAL A 74 -11.93 14.28 5.11
N ALA A 75 -10.77 14.93 5.05
CA ALA A 75 -10.69 16.38 4.87
C ALA A 75 -11.31 16.83 3.54
N ALA A 76 -11.02 16.12 2.46
CA ALA A 76 -11.58 16.41 1.13
C ALA A 76 -13.11 16.25 1.05
N MET A 77 -13.68 15.36 1.87
CA MET A 77 -15.14 15.22 1.96
C MET A 77 -15.80 16.30 2.83
N ARG A 78 -15.09 16.87 3.80
CA ARG A 78 -15.63 17.87 4.74
C ARG A 78 -15.42 19.31 4.32
N VAL A 79 -14.38 19.58 3.55
CA VAL A 79 -13.99 20.92 3.13
C VAL A 79 -14.04 21.00 1.60
N PRO A 80 -14.72 22.00 1.02
CA PRO A 80 -14.72 22.16 -0.44
C PRO A 80 -13.30 22.46 -0.92
N MET A 81 -12.68 21.47 -1.57
CA MET A 81 -11.35 21.56 -2.14
C MET A 81 -11.44 21.51 -3.67
N SER A 82 -10.48 22.14 -4.35
CA SER A 82 -10.39 21.96 -5.80
C SER A 82 -10.01 20.53 -6.16
N VAL A 83 -10.59 19.99 -7.22
CA VAL A 83 -10.35 18.62 -7.70
C VAL A 83 -8.83 18.36 -7.91
N GLY A 84 -8.10 19.38 -8.37
CA GLY A 84 -6.64 19.29 -8.54
C GLY A 84 -5.90 19.09 -7.22
N LEU A 85 -6.32 19.75 -6.15
CA LEU A 85 -5.71 19.60 -4.83
C LEU A 85 -6.00 18.21 -4.23
N VAL A 86 -7.24 17.76 -4.34
CA VAL A 86 -7.64 16.40 -3.91
C VAL A 86 -6.82 15.35 -4.64
N PHE A 87 -6.67 15.49 -5.95
CA PHE A 87 -5.87 14.59 -6.77
C PHE A 87 -4.39 14.60 -6.38
N ALA A 88 -3.79 15.78 -6.20
CA ALA A 88 -2.38 15.90 -5.80
C ALA A 88 -2.11 15.21 -4.46
N GLY A 89 -2.94 15.44 -3.45
CA GLY A 89 -2.82 14.77 -2.16
C GLY A 89 -3.00 13.25 -2.24
N LEU A 90 -3.93 12.79 -3.09
CA LEU A 90 -4.13 11.37 -3.35
C LEU A 90 -2.89 10.74 -4.00
N VAL A 91 -2.30 11.38 -5.00
CA VAL A 91 -1.09 10.91 -5.67
C VAL A 91 0.10 10.86 -4.71
N LEU A 92 0.29 11.90 -3.90
CA LEU A 92 1.39 11.96 -2.92
C LEU A 92 1.28 10.86 -1.86
N THR A 93 0.11 10.72 -1.26
CA THR A 93 -0.12 9.70 -0.20
C THR A 93 -0.04 8.28 -0.76
N ARG A 94 -0.59 8.03 -1.95
CA ARG A 94 -0.48 6.75 -2.65
C ARG A 94 0.96 6.42 -3.05
N GLY A 95 1.70 7.44 -3.50
CA GLY A 95 3.12 7.30 -3.78
C GLY A 95 3.93 6.90 -2.54
N ALA A 96 3.70 7.56 -1.42
CA ALA A 96 4.34 7.23 -0.15
C ALA A 96 4.00 5.79 0.30
N ILE A 97 2.72 5.39 0.20
CA ILE A 97 2.30 4.00 0.48
C ILE A 97 3.10 3.00 -0.38
N GLY A 98 3.18 3.22 -1.69
CA GLY A 98 3.94 2.34 -2.59
C GLY A 98 5.42 2.29 -2.25
N GLY A 99 6.01 3.45 -1.97
CA GLY A 99 7.44 3.56 -1.61
C GLY A 99 7.80 2.83 -0.33
N PHE A 100 7.03 2.98 0.74
CA PHE A 100 7.28 2.28 2.00
C PHE A 100 6.88 0.81 1.96
N TYR A 101 5.85 0.46 1.19
CA TYR A 101 5.44 -0.94 1.02
C TYR A 101 6.58 -1.82 0.45
N ALA A 102 7.44 -1.27 -0.39
CA ALA A 102 8.57 -1.99 -0.97
C ALA A 102 9.56 -2.55 0.08
N ALA A 103 9.69 -1.91 1.23
CA ALA A 103 10.68 -2.26 2.25
C ALA A 103 10.45 -3.65 2.84
N ALA A 104 9.21 -3.99 3.21
CA ALA A 104 8.91 -5.24 3.91
C ALA A 104 9.12 -6.49 3.04
N PRO A 105 8.58 -6.60 1.82
CA PRO A 105 8.85 -7.75 0.94
C PRO A 105 10.33 -7.91 0.62
N THR A 106 11.04 -6.80 0.32
CA THR A 106 12.45 -6.83 -0.02
C THR A 106 13.31 -7.33 1.13
N ALA A 107 13.11 -6.80 2.34
CA ALA A 107 13.84 -7.23 3.52
C ALA A 107 13.48 -8.67 3.94
N SER A 108 12.21 -9.09 3.79
CA SER A 108 11.77 -10.46 4.11
C SER A 108 12.41 -11.49 3.18
N GLN A 109 12.47 -11.22 1.88
CA GLN A 109 13.11 -12.10 0.91
C GLN A 109 14.63 -12.24 1.18
N ALA A 110 15.29 -11.12 1.50
CA ALA A 110 16.69 -11.13 1.89
C ALA A 110 16.92 -11.90 3.19
N LEU A 111 16.06 -11.75 4.19
CA LEU A 111 16.14 -12.50 5.45
C LEU A 111 16.04 -14.02 5.23
N ILE A 112 15.15 -14.45 4.34
CA ILE A 112 15.03 -15.86 3.95
C ILE A 112 16.32 -16.35 3.27
N ALA A 113 16.88 -15.56 2.36
CA ALA A 113 18.11 -15.90 1.66
C ALA A 113 19.33 -15.99 2.60
N ASP A 114 19.37 -15.14 3.61
CA ASP A 114 20.49 -15.08 4.56
C ASP A 114 20.45 -16.22 5.59
N ASN A 115 19.26 -16.66 6.02
CA ASN A 115 19.10 -17.54 7.18
C ASN A 115 18.69 -18.98 6.86
N LEU A 116 18.25 -19.25 5.62
CA LEU A 116 17.79 -20.59 5.25
C LEU A 116 18.73 -21.27 4.23
N PRO A 117 18.96 -22.58 4.38
CA PRO A 117 19.68 -23.36 3.38
C PRO A 117 18.89 -23.42 2.07
N PRO A 118 19.57 -23.61 0.90
CA PRO A 118 18.97 -23.55 -0.42
C PRO A 118 17.69 -24.40 -0.57
N GLU A 119 17.69 -25.59 0.05
CA GLU A 119 16.59 -26.58 -0.05
C GLU A 119 15.28 -26.06 0.59
N ARG A 120 15.38 -25.18 1.59
CA ARG A 120 14.23 -24.62 2.30
C ARG A 120 13.81 -23.24 1.80
N ARG A 121 14.64 -22.55 1.01
CA ARG A 121 14.34 -21.22 0.48
C ARG A 121 13.09 -21.20 -0.38
N VAL A 122 12.94 -22.20 -1.25
CA VAL A 122 11.78 -22.29 -2.16
C VAL A 122 10.47 -22.39 -1.38
N ALA A 123 10.41 -23.26 -0.37
CA ALA A 123 9.22 -23.40 0.47
C ALA A 123 8.90 -22.13 1.27
N ALA A 124 9.92 -21.45 1.81
CA ALA A 124 9.76 -20.20 2.54
C ALA A 124 9.29 -19.06 1.62
N MET A 125 9.84 -18.94 0.41
CA MET A 125 9.37 -17.96 -0.59
C MET A 125 7.93 -18.25 -1.03
N ALA A 126 7.58 -19.53 -1.22
CA ALA A 126 6.23 -19.93 -1.57
C ALA A 126 5.23 -19.58 -0.45
N SER A 127 5.58 -19.77 0.83
CA SER A 127 4.72 -19.40 1.96
C SER A 127 4.53 -17.87 2.04
N LEU A 128 5.56 -17.08 1.75
CA LEU A 128 5.47 -15.63 1.66
C LEU A 128 4.53 -15.21 0.52
N GLY A 129 4.65 -15.85 -0.63
CA GLY A 129 3.76 -15.66 -1.78
C GLY A 129 2.31 -16.02 -1.45
N ALA A 130 2.08 -17.15 -0.78
CA ALA A 130 0.76 -17.59 -0.35
C ALA A 130 0.12 -16.61 0.65
N ALA A 131 0.89 -16.10 1.61
CA ALA A 131 0.42 -15.08 2.55
C ALA A 131 0.04 -13.77 1.86
N ASN A 132 0.83 -13.34 0.85
CA ASN A 132 0.49 -12.20 0.01
C ASN A 132 -0.79 -12.46 -0.81
N GLY A 133 -0.91 -13.62 -1.45
CA GLY A 133 -2.10 -14.03 -2.20
C GLY A 133 -3.37 -14.05 -1.33
N ALA A 134 -3.28 -14.64 -0.13
CA ALA A 134 -4.37 -14.60 0.85
C ALA A 134 -4.77 -13.16 1.19
N GLY A 135 -3.79 -12.26 1.38
CA GLY A 135 -4.04 -10.84 1.59
C GLY A 135 -4.76 -10.13 0.46
N LEU A 136 -4.48 -10.52 -0.79
CA LEU A 136 -5.15 -9.98 -1.99
C LEU A 136 -6.62 -10.39 -2.06
N VAL A 137 -6.96 -11.61 -1.64
CA VAL A 137 -8.33 -12.13 -1.65
C VAL A 137 -9.13 -11.64 -0.42
N LEU A 138 -8.54 -11.76 0.77
CA LEU A 138 -9.22 -11.40 2.02
C LEU A 138 -9.39 -9.88 2.19
N GLY A 139 -8.50 -9.07 1.63
CA GLY A 139 -8.57 -7.62 1.73
C GLY A 139 -9.88 -7.03 1.21
N PRO A 140 -10.24 -7.24 -0.06
CA PRO A 140 -11.52 -6.79 -0.62
C PRO A 140 -12.74 -7.41 0.07
N ALA A 141 -12.68 -8.70 0.44
CA ALA A 141 -13.78 -9.39 1.12
C ALA A 141 -14.08 -8.76 2.49
N LEU A 142 -13.06 -8.48 3.29
CA LEU A 142 -13.21 -7.78 4.57
C LEU A 142 -13.68 -6.34 4.39
N ALA A 143 -13.14 -5.62 3.39
CA ALA A 143 -13.58 -4.27 3.10
C ALA A 143 -15.06 -4.24 2.71
N ALA A 144 -15.52 -5.18 1.87
CA ALA A 144 -16.93 -5.28 1.49
C ALA A 144 -17.85 -5.58 2.69
N GLN A 145 -17.40 -6.44 3.61
CA GLN A 145 -18.19 -6.71 4.82
C GLN A 145 -18.28 -5.51 5.77
N LEU A 146 -17.19 -4.76 5.91
CA LEU A 146 -17.18 -3.56 6.76
C LEU A 146 -18.13 -2.47 6.24
N THR A 147 -18.41 -2.40 4.94
CA THR A 147 -19.43 -1.49 4.40
C THR A 147 -20.86 -1.85 4.84
N HIS A 148 -21.14 -3.14 5.10
CA HIS A 148 -22.44 -3.56 5.62
C HIS A 148 -22.68 -3.19 7.09
N PHE A 149 -21.64 -2.90 7.87
CA PHE A 149 -21.74 -2.49 9.28
C PHE A 149 -21.88 -0.97 9.48
N GLY A 150 -22.28 -0.23 8.44
CA GLY A 150 -22.59 1.21 8.58
C GLY A 150 -21.38 2.13 8.42
N LEU A 151 -20.31 1.66 7.80
CA LEU A 151 -19.27 2.51 7.22
C LEU A 151 -19.70 3.01 5.82
N GLU A 152 -20.98 3.15 5.59
CA GLU A 152 -21.49 4.02 4.55
C GLU A 152 -21.19 5.44 5.01
N ALA A 153 -20.01 5.93 4.64
CA ALA A 153 -19.79 7.36 4.65
C ALA A 153 -20.82 7.97 3.71
N PRO A 154 -21.59 8.98 4.16
CA PRO A 154 -22.52 9.69 3.33
C PRO A 154 -21.81 10.39 2.17
#